data_f8d4b109b58e5671691511e987d5462e
#
_entry.id   f8d4b109b58e5671691511e987d5462e
#
_cell.length_a   1.000
_cell.length_b   1.000
_cell.length_c   1.000
_cell.angle_alpha   90.00
_cell.angle_beta   90.00
_cell.angle_gamma   90.00
#
_symmetry.space_group_name_H-M   'P 1'
#
loop_
_entity.id
_entity.type
_entity.pdbx_description
1 polymer ?
#
loop_
_entity_poly.entity_id
_entity_poly.type
_entity_poly.pdbx_seq_one_letter_code
_entity_poly.pdbx_strand_id
1 'polypeptide(L)'
;ISAALIGAITLRMSGHYLPLATMAWGLSLYYLMGNLDALGKYDGILGVPGLTVFGVDLGQLRLFYVLVWGVALLACIGVVRLLNSRSGSAIRALAGGSQMAEAMGVYTLRYKVGVFVLAAMLASISGWLFAHFQRTVNPSPFGLKMGIEYMFMAVLGGAAHVWGAVAGSGIIKVLEDQLQVLLPKLIGTSGNYELIVFGILIVLVLKYLPDGLWDAVARHLPAAPRRQDWADAPTLPVQPKPATDAVVLDVRAIRKQFGGLVAVNDISFQVRSGQITGLIGHNGAGKSTTFNLVTGVLTLTSGEVLFRGERISGLGARKIAQRGVSRTFQHVKMVPDMTVLENVALGTHLRSHSGAAKAMLRLDRAEERSLFAEAERQLRRVGMGELLHHKAGDLAMGQQRLLEIARALCADPALLLLDEPAAGLRHKEKQELANVLRTLRSEGMAILLVEHDMGLVMDICDHIVVMEFGTHLMEGTPAEVQRSEKVRAAYLGTEH
;
A
#
# COMPACT_ATOMS: atom_id res chain seq x y z
N ILE A 1 13.64 -15.57 14.36
CA ILE A 1 13.23 -14.97 15.64
C ILE A 1 13.82 -13.56 15.76
N SER A 2 15.14 -13.38 15.66
CA SER A 2 15.82 -12.07 15.78
C SER A 2 15.25 -11.02 14.83
N ALA A 3 15.04 -11.37 13.56
CA ALA A 3 14.43 -10.49 12.57
C ALA A 3 12.99 -10.07 12.94
N ALA A 4 12.21 -10.98 13.52
CA ALA A 4 10.84 -10.65 13.97
C ALA A 4 10.86 -9.64 15.12
N LEU A 5 11.78 -9.77 16.06
CA LEU A 5 11.97 -8.84 17.18
C LEU A 5 12.43 -7.46 16.71
N ILE A 6 13.51 -7.42 15.92
CA ILE A 6 14.04 -6.19 15.33
C ILE A 6 12.95 -5.49 14.48
N GLY A 7 12.28 -6.26 13.62
CA GLY A 7 11.21 -5.75 12.76
C GLY A 7 10.02 -5.21 13.55
N ALA A 8 9.59 -5.89 14.61
CA ALA A 8 8.47 -5.44 15.44
C ALA A 8 8.73 -4.09 16.13
N ILE A 9 9.98 -3.81 16.48
CA ILE A 9 10.40 -2.54 17.08
C ILE A 9 10.58 -1.47 15.98
N THR A 10 11.36 -1.78 14.97
CA THR A 10 11.85 -0.80 13.98
C THR A 10 10.77 -0.38 12.98
N LEU A 11 9.91 -1.31 12.53
CA LEU A 11 8.91 -1.05 11.50
C LEU A 11 7.68 -0.25 11.99
N ARG A 12 7.64 0.11 13.27
CA ARG A 12 6.69 1.09 13.81
C ARG A 12 7.13 2.53 13.54
N MET A 13 8.42 2.73 13.26
CA MET A 13 8.96 4.03 12.90
C MET A 13 8.55 4.37 11.46
N SER A 14 8.37 5.66 11.16
CA SER A 14 7.96 6.14 9.84
C SER A 14 8.94 7.16 9.28
N GLY A 15 8.88 7.39 7.97
CA GLY A 15 9.72 8.36 7.30
C GLY A 15 11.21 8.03 7.36
N HIS A 16 12.05 9.03 7.54
CA HIS A 16 13.52 8.93 7.53
C HIS A 16 14.11 8.13 8.71
N TYR A 17 13.34 7.91 9.77
CA TYR A 17 13.82 7.16 10.94
C TYR A 17 13.99 5.67 10.67
N LEU A 18 13.21 5.09 9.77
CA LEU A 18 13.28 3.66 9.46
C LEU A 18 14.63 3.25 8.82
N PRO A 19 15.13 3.91 7.76
CA PRO A 19 16.47 3.61 7.23
C PRO A 19 17.58 3.80 8.25
N LEU A 20 17.54 4.89 9.03
CA LEU A 20 18.54 5.14 10.08
C LEU A 20 18.56 4.03 11.13
N ALA A 21 17.40 3.60 11.60
CA ALA A 21 17.29 2.54 12.58
C ALA A 21 17.80 1.18 12.04
N THR A 22 17.51 0.87 10.77
CA THR A 22 18.00 -0.38 10.15
C THR A 22 19.51 -0.36 9.95
N MET A 23 20.10 0.78 9.57
CA MET A 23 21.57 0.96 9.50
C MET A 23 22.21 0.83 10.88
N ALA A 24 21.62 1.46 11.93
CA ALA A 24 22.12 1.37 13.28
C ALA A 24 22.12 -0.08 13.80
N TRP A 25 21.05 -0.85 13.54
CA TRP A 25 21.01 -2.27 13.86
C TRP A 25 22.09 -3.08 13.13
N GLY A 26 22.28 -2.83 11.82
CA GLY A 26 23.31 -3.49 11.01
C GLY A 26 24.70 -3.25 11.59
N LEU A 27 25.03 -2.00 11.92
CA LEU A 27 26.30 -1.60 12.48
C LEU A 27 26.50 -2.18 13.90
N SER A 28 25.46 -2.13 14.74
CA SER A 28 25.50 -2.69 16.11
C SER A 28 25.75 -4.19 16.10
N LEU A 29 25.06 -4.93 15.21
CA LEU A 29 25.27 -6.38 15.08
C LEU A 29 26.65 -6.71 14.52
N TYR A 30 27.16 -5.93 13.57
CA TYR A 30 28.52 -6.09 13.03
C TYR A 30 29.57 -5.98 14.13
N TYR A 31 29.52 -4.90 14.95
CA TYR A 31 30.45 -4.72 16.06
C TYR A 31 30.22 -5.74 17.17
N LEU A 32 28.97 -6.10 17.46
CA LEU A 32 28.69 -7.15 18.44
C LEU A 32 29.36 -8.48 18.04
N MET A 33 29.17 -8.92 16.80
CA MET A 33 29.79 -10.15 16.31
C MET A 33 31.32 -10.06 16.29
N GLY A 34 31.90 -8.92 15.91
CA GLY A 34 33.34 -8.70 15.90
C GLY A 34 33.99 -8.66 17.28
N ASN A 35 33.22 -8.50 18.34
CA ASN A 35 33.76 -8.44 19.73
C ASN A 35 33.39 -9.66 20.60
N LEU A 36 32.52 -10.56 20.12
CA LEU A 36 32.13 -11.77 20.88
C LEU A 36 33.17 -12.88 20.74
N ASP A 37 33.79 -13.29 21.87
CA ASP A 37 34.73 -14.39 21.90
C ASP A 37 34.14 -15.71 21.40
N ALA A 38 32.87 -15.97 21.72
CA ALA A 38 32.15 -17.17 21.31
C ALA A 38 32.00 -17.31 19.79
N LEU A 39 32.11 -16.21 19.00
CA LEU A 39 32.05 -16.18 17.55
C LEU A 39 33.42 -16.00 16.90
N GLY A 40 34.51 -16.06 17.66
CA GLY A 40 35.90 -15.91 17.19
C GLY A 40 36.25 -14.46 16.80
N LYS A 41 35.46 -13.47 17.24
CA LYS A 41 35.70 -12.04 16.96
C LYS A 41 35.83 -11.77 15.46
N TYR A 42 36.74 -10.86 15.05
CA TYR A 42 37.00 -10.54 13.63
C TYR A 42 37.72 -11.65 12.87
N ASP A 43 38.45 -12.56 13.60
CA ASP A 43 39.08 -13.73 12.97
C ASP A 43 38.02 -14.77 12.56
N GLY A 44 36.92 -14.80 13.28
CA GLY A 44 35.76 -15.64 12.98
C GLY A 44 35.94 -17.10 13.35
N ILE A 45 35.02 -17.92 12.84
CA ILE A 45 35.01 -19.38 13.03
C ILE A 45 35.62 -20.03 11.79
N LEU A 46 36.71 -20.76 11.98
CA LEU A 46 37.38 -21.51 10.90
C LEU A 46 36.94 -22.98 10.91
N GLY A 47 37.08 -23.64 9.76
CA GLY A 47 36.87 -25.10 9.65
C GLY A 47 35.38 -25.49 9.56
N VAL A 48 34.52 -24.64 9.03
CA VAL A 48 33.13 -25.02 8.75
C VAL A 48 33.13 -26.26 7.84
N PRO A 49 32.46 -27.37 8.21
CA PRO A 49 32.48 -28.59 7.43
C PRO A 49 31.86 -28.39 6.04
N GLY A 50 32.31 -29.13 5.06
CA GLY A 50 31.71 -29.19 3.73
C GLY A 50 30.24 -29.65 3.82
N LEU A 51 29.41 -29.18 2.90
CA LEU A 51 27.99 -29.55 2.87
C LEU A 51 27.84 -30.98 2.32
N THR A 52 27.33 -31.90 3.14
CA THR A 52 26.95 -33.25 2.70
C THR A 52 25.45 -33.45 2.83
N VAL A 53 24.80 -33.93 1.79
CA VAL A 53 23.36 -34.19 1.78
C VAL A 53 23.13 -35.62 1.30
N PHE A 54 22.48 -36.45 2.10
CA PHE A 54 22.22 -37.88 1.84
C PHE A 54 23.49 -38.66 1.45
N GLY A 55 24.65 -38.35 2.06
CA GLY A 55 25.94 -39.00 1.78
C GLY A 55 26.68 -38.51 0.52
N VAL A 56 26.08 -37.57 -0.22
CA VAL A 56 26.76 -36.92 -1.36
C VAL A 56 27.49 -35.67 -0.88
N ASP A 57 28.78 -35.58 -1.12
CA ASP A 57 29.58 -34.40 -0.84
C ASP A 57 29.28 -33.31 -1.87
N LEU A 58 28.53 -32.28 -1.45
CA LEU A 58 28.22 -31.10 -2.24
C LEU A 58 29.35 -30.05 -2.22
N GLY A 59 30.47 -30.32 -1.52
CA GLY A 59 31.64 -29.42 -1.47
C GLY A 59 32.37 -29.33 -2.82
N GLN A 60 32.09 -30.20 -3.77
CA GLN A 60 32.61 -30.08 -5.15
C GLN A 60 32.02 -28.81 -5.81
N LEU A 61 32.87 -27.97 -6.36
CA LEU A 61 32.53 -26.66 -6.93
C LEU A 61 31.33 -26.71 -7.90
N ARG A 62 31.30 -27.74 -8.78
CA ARG A 62 30.20 -27.88 -9.77
C ARG A 62 28.85 -28.20 -9.11
N LEU A 63 28.84 -29.11 -8.15
CA LEU A 63 27.61 -29.50 -7.43
C LEU A 63 27.10 -28.35 -6.54
N PHE A 64 28.03 -27.67 -5.88
CA PHE A 64 27.71 -26.49 -5.09
C PHE A 64 27.12 -25.37 -5.94
N TYR A 65 27.69 -25.12 -7.13
CA TYR A 65 27.15 -24.14 -8.08
C TYR A 65 25.70 -24.46 -8.49
N VAL A 66 25.41 -25.72 -8.81
CA VAL A 66 24.04 -26.16 -9.15
C VAL A 66 23.10 -25.98 -7.97
N LEU A 67 23.53 -26.29 -6.75
CA LEU A 67 22.76 -26.11 -5.53
C LEU A 67 22.40 -24.64 -5.33
N VAL A 68 23.38 -23.72 -5.40
CA VAL A 68 23.17 -22.28 -5.21
C VAL A 68 22.17 -21.74 -6.22
N TRP A 69 22.32 -22.07 -7.50
CA TRP A 69 21.38 -21.66 -8.54
C TRP A 69 20.00 -22.28 -8.36
N GLY A 70 19.91 -23.53 -7.93
CA GLY A 70 18.65 -24.18 -7.60
C GLY A 70 17.91 -23.46 -6.47
N VAL A 71 18.60 -23.11 -5.39
CA VAL A 71 18.04 -22.36 -4.26
C VAL A 71 17.64 -20.94 -4.70
N ALA A 72 18.47 -20.25 -5.46
CA ALA A 72 18.18 -18.91 -5.99
C ALA A 72 16.94 -18.90 -6.88
N LEU A 73 16.81 -19.85 -7.81
CA LEU A 73 15.63 -19.98 -8.67
C LEU A 73 14.35 -20.29 -7.87
N LEU A 74 14.42 -21.19 -6.90
CA LEU A 74 13.30 -21.49 -6.02
C LEU A 74 12.86 -20.27 -5.21
N ALA A 75 13.82 -19.49 -4.68
CA ALA A 75 13.56 -18.24 -3.99
C ALA A 75 12.88 -17.22 -4.93
N CYS A 76 13.41 -17.01 -6.12
CA CYS A 76 12.84 -16.11 -7.13
C CYS A 76 11.41 -16.53 -7.51
N ILE A 77 11.18 -17.81 -7.79
CA ILE A 77 9.84 -18.35 -8.12
C ILE A 77 8.87 -18.12 -6.93
N GLY A 78 9.31 -18.41 -5.72
CA GLY A 78 8.51 -18.19 -4.52
C GLY A 78 8.11 -16.73 -4.32
N VAL A 79 9.07 -15.81 -4.46
CA VAL A 79 8.83 -14.37 -4.33
C VAL A 79 7.95 -13.84 -5.47
N VAL A 80 8.17 -14.25 -6.72
CA VAL A 80 7.30 -13.88 -7.86
C VAL A 80 5.86 -14.33 -7.63
N ARG A 81 5.66 -15.57 -7.17
CA ARG A 81 4.34 -16.08 -6.84
C ARG A 81 3.69 -15.31 -5.71
N LEU A 82 4.45 -14.99 -4.66
CA LEU A 82 3.97 -14.17 -3.55
C LEU A 82 3.55 -12.79 -4.03
N LEU A 83 4.38 -12.08 -4.79
CA LEU A 83 4.09 -10.73 -5.28
C LEU A 83 2.91 -10.68 -6.25
N ASN A 84 2.69 -11.75 -7.02
CA ASN A 84 1.56 -11.88 -7.95
C ASN A 84 0.28 -12.43 -7.30
N SER A 85 0.25 -12.53 -5.97
CA SER A 85 -0.91 -12.99 -5.20
C SER A 85 -1.61 -11.83 -4.50
N ARG A 86 -2.75 -12.14 -3.86
CA ARG A 86 -3.46 -11.24 -2.94
C ARG A 86 -2.53 -10.65 -1.86
N SER A 87 -1.71 -11.50 -1.23
CA SER A 87 -0.76 -11.03 -0.20
C SER A 87 0.27 -10.06 -0.81
N GLY A 88 0.72 -10.34 -2.02
CA GLY A 88 1.61 -9.46 -2.78
C GLY A 88 0.94 -8.15 -3.17
N SER A 89 -0.33 -8.19 -3.56
CA SER A 89 -1.11 -6.98 -3.83
C SER A 89 -1.24 -6.11 -2.58
N ALA A 90 -1.49 -6.71 -1.39
CA ALA A 90 -1.49 -6.00 -0.11
C ALA A 90 -0.11 -5.40 0.23
N ILE A 91 0.99 -6.11 -0.07
CA ILE A 91 2.36 -5.59 0.09
C ILE A 91 2.59 -4.39 -0.84
N ARG A 92 2.21 -4.50 -2.12
CA ARG A 92 2.32 -3.39 -3.09
C ARG A 92 1.44 -2.19 -2.71
N ALA A 93 0.26 -2.42 -2.10
CA ALA A 93 -0.59 -1.35 -1.60
C ALA A 93 0.06 -0.49 -0.51
N LEU A 94 1.07 -1.01 0.22
CA LEU A 94 1.84 -0.21 1.18
C LEU A 94 2.61 0.94 0.51
N ALA A 95 2.99 0.80 -0.77
CA ALA A 95 3.61 1.87 -1.55
C ALA A 95 2.64 3.05 -1.80
N GLY A 96 1.34 2.78 -1.93
CA GLY A 96 0.28 3.80 -2.01
C GLY A 96 -0.02 4.50 -0.68
N GLY A 97 0.60 4.06 0.42
CA GLY A 97 0.48 4.62 1.75
C GLY A 97 -0.24 3.72 2.75
N SER A 98 0.22 3.75 4.01
CA SER A 98 -0.34 2.90 5.06
C SER A 98 -1.82 3.20 5.35
N GLN A 99 -2.24 4.47 5.29
CA GLN A 99 -3.64 4.86 5.51
C GLN A 99 -4.58 4.25 4.46
N MET A 100 -4.16 4.25 3.17
CA MET A 100 -4.91 3.62 2.10
C MET A 100 -5.07 2.11 2.36
N ALA A 101 -3.96 1.43 2.65
CA ALA A 101 -3.97 -0.01 2.92
C ALA A 101 -4.85 -0.36 4.12
N GLU A 102 -4.80 0.41 5.21
CA GLU A 102 -5.63 0.21 6.40
C GLU A 102 -7.12 0.45 6.14
N ALA A 103 -7.47 1.44 5.33
CA ALA A 103 -8.85 1.68 4.92
C ALA A 103 -9.43 0.53 4.09
N MET A 104 -8.57 -0.27 3.43
CA MET A 104 -8.95 -1.53 2.76
C MET A 104 -8.84 -2.76 3.67
N GLY A 105 -8.63 -2.56 4.97
CA GLY A 105 -8.55 -3.63 5.95
C GLY A 105 -7.20 -4.35 6.03
N VAL A 106 -6.17 -3.91 5.30
CA VAL A 106 -4.83 -4.48 5.37
C VAL A 106 -4.20 -4.18 6.75
N TYR A 107 -3.69 -5.22 7.40
CA TYR A 107 -2.93 -5.02 8.64
C TYR A 107 -1.47 -4.68 8.32
N THR A 108 -1.18 -3.42 8.13
CA THR A 108 0.07 -2.90 7.57
C THR A 108 1.31 -3.38 8.33
N LEU A 109 1.29 -3.35 9.67
CA LEU A 109 2.40 -3.82 10.49
C LEU A 109 2.71 -5.31 10.27
N ARG A 110 1.67 -6.16 10.18
CA ARG A 110 1.85 -7.60 9.95
C ARG A 110 2.52 -7.88 8.60
N TYR A 111 2.12 -7.16 7.54
CA TYR A 111 2.73 -7.30 6.22
C TYR A 111 4.16 -6.76 6.20
N LYS A 112 4.44 -5.60 6.82
CA LYS A 112 5.79 -5.06 6.93
C LYS A 112 6.72 -6.03 7.66
N VAL A 113 6.31 -6.54 8.83
CA VAL A 113 7.09 -7.53 9.59
C VAL A 113 7.24 -8.83 8.80
N GLY A 114 6.18 -9.30 8.13
CA GLY A 114 6.22 -10.51 7.31
C GLY A 114 7.24 -10.42 6.16
N VAL A 115 7.27 -9.29 5.45
CA VAL A 115 8.26 -9.03 4.38
C VAL A 115 9.68 -8.97 4.96
N PHE A 116 9.86 -8.29 6.09
CA PHE A 116 11.15 -8.19 6.76
C PHE A 116 11.67 -9.57 7.21
N VAL A 117 10.80 -10.41 7.78
CA VAL A 117 11.15 -11.78 8.19
C VAL A 117 11.48 -12.64 6.95
N LEU A 118 10.69 -12.53 5.86
CA LEU A 118 10.97 -13.26 4.62
C LEU A 118 12.34 -12.87 4.05
N ALA A 119 12.64 -11.58 3.99
CA ALA A 119 13.95 -11.10 3.53
C ALA A 119 15.09 -11.64 4.41
N ALA A 120 14.91 -11.63 5.74
CA ALA A 120 15.89 -12.19 6.68
C ALA A 120 16.06 -13.71 6.54
N MET A 121 14.99 -14.44 6.23
CA MET A 121 15.08 -15.89 5.96
C MET A 121 15.89 -16.16 4.68
N LEU A 122 15.65 -15.40 3.60
CA LEU A 122 16.42 -15.53 2.36
C LEU A 122 17.90 -15.16 2.59
N ALA A 123 18.16 -14.08 3.34
CA ALA A 123 19.52 -13.70 3.71
C ALA A 123 20.20 -14.76 4.60
N SER A 124 19.47 -15.40 5.53
CA SER A 124 19.99 -16.48 6.36
C SER A 124 20.38 -17.71 5.53
N ILE A 125 19.56 -18.10 4.53
CA ILE A 125 19.88 -19.19 3.61
C ILE A 125 21.13 -18.83 2.80
N SER A 126 21.21 -17.60 2.28
CA SER A 126 22.41 -17.13 1.55
C SER A 126 23.66 -17.17 2.42
N GLY A 127 23.56 -16.66 3.67
CA GLY A 127 24.69 -16.67 4.62
C GLY A 127 25.12 -18.09 5.01
N TRP A 128 24.15 -19.01 5.16
CA TRP A 128 24.44 -20.42 5.40
C TRP A 128 25.20 -21.07 4.23
N LEU A 129 24.74 -20.86 2.99
CA LEU A 129 25.44 -21.33 1.79
C LEU A 129 26.86 -20.72 1.71
N PHE A 130 26.98 -19.42 1.96
CA PHE A 130 28.26 -18.72 1.96
C PHE A 130 29.24 -19.30 2.97
N ALA A 131 28.80 -19.61 4.20
CA ALA A 131 29.61 -20.20 5.25
C ALA A 131 30.18 -21.57 4.84
N HIS A 132 29.36 -22.44 4.24
CA HIS A 132 29.79 -23.75 3.75
C HIS A 132 30.70 -23.67 2.51
N PHE A 133 30.52 -22.64 1.67
CA PHE A 133 31.37 -22.39 0.52
C PHE A 133 32.77 -21.91 0.91
N GLN A 134 32.83 -20.88 1.77
CA GLN A 134 34.08 -20.28 2.23
C GLN A 134 34.79 -21.12 3.31
N ARG A 135 34.07 -22.04 3.96
CA ARG A 135 34.54 -22.83 5.12
C ARG A 135 35.01 -21.99 6.31
N THR A 136 34.67 -20.70 6.28
CA THR A 136 34.95 -19.72 7.34
C THR A 136 33.79 -18.77 7.48
N VAL A 137 33.56 -18.28 8.71
CA VAL A 137 32.54 -17.24 8.97
C VAL A 137 33.18 -16.17 9.81
N ASN A 138 33.26 -14.97 9.27
CA ASN A 138 33.69 -13.79 10.03
C ASN A 138 32.75 -12.61 9.74
N PRO A 139 32.75 -11.53 10.54
CA PRO A 139 31.84 -10.38 10.37
C PRO A 139 32.12 -9.53 9.12
N SER A 140 33.34 -9.56 8.57
CA SER A 140 33.81 -8.61 7.54
C SER A 140 32.91 -8.53 6.30
N PRO A 141 32.38 -9.63 5.72
CA PRO A 141 31.47 -9.58 4.57
C PRO A 141 30.10 -8.97 4.86
N PHE A 142 29.76 -8.75 6.14
CA PHE A 142 28.46 -8.22 6.57
C PHE A 142 28.55 -6.76 7.05
N GLY A 143 29.64 -6.08 6.71
CA GLY A 143 29.86 -4.67 7.03
C GLY A 143 29.00 -3.72 6.19
N LEU A 144 29.08 -2.42 6.51
CA LEU A 144 28.31 -1.35 5.86
C LEU A 144 28.56 -1.29 4.34
N LYS A 145 29.81 -1.55 3.87
CA LYS A 145 30.18 -1.57 2.44
C LYS A 145 29.27 -2.51 1.67
N MET A 146 29.12 -3.76 2.13
CA MET A 146 28.29 -4.76 1.48
C MET A 146 26.79 -4.37 1.45
N GLY A 147 26.29 -3.73 2.53
CA GLY A 147 24.92 -3.20 2.56
C GLY A 147 24.68 -2.13 1.48
N ILE A 148 25.67 -1.26 1.24
CA ILE A 148 25.63 -0.25 0.17
C ILE A 148 25.67 -0.93 -1.21
N GLU A 149 26.49 -1.94 -1.41
CA GLU A 149 26.53 -2.70 -2.68
C GLU A 149 25.19 -3.39 -2.98
N TYR A 150 24.55 -4.03 -1.99
CA TYR A 150 23.23 -4.63 -2.18
C TYR A 150 22.17 -3.59 -2.55
N MET A 151 22.24 -2.38 -1.96
CA MET A 151 21.37 -1.27 -2.34
C MET A 151 21.60 -0.88 -3.81
N PHE A 152 22.85 -0.81 -4.27
CA PHE A 152 23.18 -0.52 -5.67
C PHE A 152 22.66 -1.59 -6.62
N MET A 153 22.81 -2.87 -6.27
CA MET A 153 22.26 -4.00 -7.05
C MET A 153 20.75 -3.88 -7.19
N ALA A 154 20.05 -3.56 -6.10
CA ALA A 154 18.61 -3.42 -6.10
C ALA A 154 18.11 -2.21 -6.90
N VAL A 155 18.76 -1.05 -6.74
CA VAL A 155 18.38 0.19 -7.46
C VAL A 155 18.68 0.07 -8.95
N LEU A 156 19.88 -0.40 -9.32
CA LEU A 156 20.27 -0.60 -10.72
C LEU A 156 19.34 -1.61 -11.41
N GLY A 157 19.04 -2.72 -10.74
CA GLY A 157 18.17 -3.75 -11.28
C GLY A 157 16.70 -3.31 -11.40
N GLY A 158 16.26 -2.41 -10.52
CA GLY A 158 14.87 -2.00 -10.37
C GLY A 158 14.19 -2.75 -9.21
N ALA A 159 13.97 -2.02 -8.10
CA ALA A 159 13.50 -2.58 -6.82
C ALA A 159 12.10 -3.23 -6.89
N ALA A 160 11.30 -2.91 -7.90
CA ALA A 160 9.96 -3.47 -8.08
C ALA A 160 9.95 -4.87 -8.72
N HIS A 161 11.07 -5.32 -9.26
CA HIS A 161 11.14 -6.53 -10.08
C HIS A 161 12.14 -7.57 -9.54
N VAL A 162 11.67 -8.80 -9.30
CA VAL A 162 12.53 -9.91 -8.83
C VAL A 162 13.66 -10.23 -9.82
N TRP A 163 13.34 -10.27 -11.10
CA TRP A 163 14.34 -10.51 -12.15
C TRP A 163 15.30 -9.32 -12.32
N GLY A 164 14.85 -8.13 -12.00
CA GLY A 164 15.68 -6.93 -11.89
C GLY A 164 16.76 -7.08 -10.83
N ALA A 165 16.43 -7.60 -9.64
CA ALA A 165 17.41 -7.85 -8.59
C ALA A 165 18.49 -8.86 -9.03
N VAL A 166 18.11 -9.91 -9.78
CA VAL A 166 19.07 -10.88 -10.33
C VAL A 166 19.98 -10.23 -11.39
N ALA A 167 19.39 -9.47 -12.31
CA ALA A 167 20.15 -8.77 -13.35
C ALA A 167 21.10 -7.72 -12.75
N GLY A 168 20.58 -6.90 -11.81
CA GLY A 168 21.36 -5.87 -11.14
C GLY A 168 22.55 -6.43 -10.34
N SER A 169 22.35 -7.55 -9.62
CA SER A 169 23.43 -8.21 -8.89
C SER A 169 24.49 -8.76 -9.85
N GLY A 170 24.08 -9.38 -10.96
CA GLY A 170 25.00 -9.87 -11.99
C GLY A 170 25.83 -8.74 -12.62
N ILE A 171 25.17 -7.64 -13.02
CA ILE A 171 25.84 -6.48 -13.64
C ILE A 171 26.84 -5.84 -12.67
N ILE A 172 26.43 -5.60 -11.41
CA ILE A 172 27.32 -4.99 -10.41
C ILE A 172 28.54 -5.87 -10.13
N LYS A 173 28.36 -7.20 -9.99
CA LYS A 173 29.49 -8.11 -9.75
C LYS A 173 30.46 -8.20 -10.93
N VAL A 174 29.95 -8.31 -12.14
CA VAL A 174 30.80 -8.26 -13.33
C VAL A 174 31.54 -6.94 -13.46
N LEU A 175 30.85 -5.82 -13.21
CA LEU A 175 31.45 -4.49 -13.23
C LEU A 175 32.53 -4.34 -12.16
N GLU A 176 32.28 -4.80 -10.93
CA GLU A 176 33.24 -4.80 -9.83
C GLU A 176 34.53 -5.56 -10.24
N ASP A 177 34.39 -6.79 -10.73
CA ASP A 177 35.53 -7.60 -11.17
C ASP A 177 36.34 -6.92 -12.28
N GLN A 178 35.67 -6.33 -13.28
CA GLN A 178 36.33 -5.61 -14.36
C GLN A 178 37.02 -4.32 -13.87
N LEU A 179 36.39 -3.56 -12.98
CA LEU A 179 36.95 -2.34 -12.43
C LEU A 179 38.17 -2.62 -11.56
N GLN A 180 38.17 -3.67 -10.75
CA GLN A 180 39.32 -4.09 -9.96
C GLN A 180 40.55 -4.41 -10.78
N VAL A 181 40.37 -4.90 -12.03
CA VAL A 181 41.48 -5.19 -12.97
C VAL A 181 41.88 -3.95 -13.78
N LEU A 182 40.92 -3.14 -14.22
CA LEU A 182 41.13 -2.05 -15.15
C LEU A 182 41.62 -0.75 -14.46
N LEU A 183 41.05 -0.37 -13.30
CA LEU A 183 41.37 0.89 -12.63
C LEU A 183 42.83 0.99 -12.17
N PRO A 184 43.45 -0.03 -11.56
CA PRO A 184 44.88 0.01 -11.24
C PRO A 184 45.77 0.20 -12.44
N LYS A 185 45.38 -0.37 -13.60
CA LYS A 185 46.14 -0.21 -14.86
C LYS A 185 46.05 1.21 -15.42
N LEU A 186 44.92 1.89 -15.24
CA LEU A 186 44.68 3.27 -15.73
C LEU A 186 45.28 4.31 -14.81
N ILE A 187 45.14 4.13 -13.50
CA ILE A 187 45.50 5.14 -12.47
C ILE A 187 46.96 4.95 -12.01
N GLY A 188 47.52 3.75 -12.21
CA GLY A 188 48.88 3.46 -11.78
C GLY A 188 49.04 3.20 -10.26
N THR A 189 47.96 3.19 -9.51
CA THR A 189 47.94 2.93 -8.07
C THR A 189 46.83 1.96 -7.70
N SER A 190 47.06 1.12 -6.67
CA SER A 190 46.04 0.23 -6.11
C SER A 190 45.22 0.96 -5.06
N GLY A 191 43.87 0.97 -5.23
CA GLY A 191 42.93 1.60 -4.28
C GLY A 191 41.51 1.19 -4.57
N ASN A 192 40.58 1.46 -3.65
CA ASN A 192 39.16 1.12 -3.79
C ASN A 192 38.41 2.15 -4.65
N TYR A 193 38.88 2.38 -5.88
CA TYR A 193 38.32 3.37 -6.80
C TYR A 193 36.96 2.94 -7.37
N GLU A 194 36.61 1.64 -7.29
CA GLU A 194 35.33 1.09 -7.72
C GLU A 194 34.15 1.77 -7.02
N LEU A 195 34.30 2.20 -5.74
CA LEU A 195 33.23 2.91 -5.00
C LEU A 195 32.90 4.26 -5.61
N ILE A 196 33.89 4.96 -6.18
CA ILE A 196 33.68 6.24 -6.86
C ILE A 196 32.88 6.01 -8.14
N VAL A 197 33.26 4.98 -8.92
CA VAL A 197 32.54 4.61 -10.15
C VAL A 197 31.11 4.22 -9.83
N PHE A 198 30.88 3.42 -8.77
CA PHE A 198 29.52 3.05 -8.33
C PHE A 198 28.73 4.25 -7.87
N GLY A 199 29.33 5.20 -7.15
CA GLY A 199 28.67 6.46 -6.74
C GLY A 199 28.19 7.27 -7.94
N ILE A 200 29.05 7.42 -8.97
CA ILE A 200 28.67 8.10 -10.21
C ILE A 200 27.56 7.32 -10.94
N LEU A 201 27.73 6.01 -11.06
CA LEU A 201 26.78 5.14 -11.74
C LEU A 201 25.38 5.23 -11.12
N ILE A 202 25.29 5.20 -9.79
CA ILE A 202 23.97 5.27 -9.13
C ILE A 202 23.30 6.63 -9.35
N VAL A 203 24.06 7.73 -9.35
CA VAL A 203 23.51 9.06 -9.65
C VAL A 203 22.97 9.11 -11.08
N LEU A 204 23.69 8.52 -12.03
CA LEU A 204 23.24 8.44 -13.43
C LEU A 204 21.99 7.55 -13.58
N VAL A 205 21.96 6.41 -12.91
CA VAL A 205 20.81 5.50 -12.92
C VAL A 205 19.59 6.18 -12.32
N LEU A 206 19.69 6.79 -11.14
CA LEU A 206 18.58 7.49 -10.51
C LEU A 206 18.08 8.68 -11.35
N LYS A 207 18.96 9.32 -12.12
CA LYS A 207 18.60 10.45 -13.01
C LYS A 207 17.91 10.01 -14.29
N TYR A 208 18.42 8.95 -14.95
CA TYR A 208 17.99 8.55 -16.29
C TYR A 208 17.11 7.32 -16.32
N LEU A 209 17.17 6.47 -15.29
CA LEU A 209 16.45 5.20 -15.17
C LEU A 209 15.90 5.05 -13.75
N PRO A 210 15.00 5.94 -13.30
CA PRO A 210 14.51 5.97 -11.92
C PRO A 210 13.83 4.64 -11.51
N ASP A 211 13.25 3.90 -12.47
CA ASP A 211 12.59 2.60 -12.26
C ASP A 211 13.56 1.41 -12.41
N GLY A 212 14.84 1.67 -12.71
CA GLY A 212 15.89 0.68 -12.92
C GLY A 212 15.94 0.09 -14.33
N LEU A 213 16.99 -0.71 -14.57
CA LEU A 213 17.27 -1.31 -15.90
C LEU A 213 16.18 -2.30 -16.33
N TRP A 214 15.62 -3.06 -15.38
CA TRP A 214 14.62 -4.08 -15.73
C TRP A 214 13.35 -3.50 -16.31
N ASP A 215 12.88 -2.36 -15.79
CA ASP A 215 11.69 -1.71 -16.33
C ASP A 215 11.93 -1.24 -17.78
N ALA A 216 13.11 -0.72 -18.08
CA ALA A 216 13.49 -0.36 -19.45
C ALA A 216 13.49 -1.57 -20.39
N VAL A 217 13.97 -2.73 -19.93
CA VAL A 217 13.94 -3.99 -20.69
C VAL A 217 12.52 -4.54 -20.80
N ALA A 218 11.76 -4.52 -19.70
CA ALA A 218 10.42 -5.08 -19.63
C ALA A 218 9.42 -4.36 -20.57
N ARG A 219 9.63 -3.07 -20.85
CA ARG A 219 8.83 -2.32 -21.84
C ARG A 219 8.93 -2.88 -23.25
N HIS A 220 10.04 -3.57 -23.59
CA HIS A 220 10.26 -4.17 -24.90
C HIS A 220 9.87 -5.66 -24.96
N LEU A 221 9.54 -6.27 -23.80
CA LEU A 221 9.07 -7.63 -23.76
C LEU A 221 7.54 -7.66 -24.01
N PRO A 222 7.05 -8.60 -24.83
CA PRO A 222 5.61 -8.75 -25.03
C PRO A 222 4.95 -9.04 -23.69
N ALA A 223 3.96 -8.23 -23.31
CA ALA A 223 3.14 -8.50 -22.14
C ALA A 223 2.46 -9.87 -22.32
N ALA A 224 2.71 -10.79 -21.42
CA ALA A 224 2.03 -12.07 -21.45
C ALA A 224 0.51 -11.81 -21.35
N PRO A 225 -0.31 -12.30 -22.31
CA PRO A 225 -1.75 -12.11 -22.25
C PRO A 225 -2.25 -12.75 -20.96
N ARG A 226 -2.72 -11.95 -20.02
CA ARG A 226 -3.45 -12.45 -18.85
C ARG A 226 -4.77 -13.00 -19.37
N ARG A 227 -4.91 -14.34 -19.43
CA ARG A 227 -6.19 -14.97 -19.68
C ARG A 227 -7.17 -14.49 -18.62
N GLN A 228 -8.32 -13.98 -19.06
CA GLN A 228 -9.50 -13.70 -18.22
C GLN A 228 -10.09 -15.05 -17.77
N ASP A 229 -9.46 -15.67 -16.79
CA ASP A 229 -9.77 -17.04 -16.32
C ASP A 229 -10.74 -16.99 -15.13
N TRP A 230 -11.50 -15.91 -15.00
CA TRP A 230 -12.43 -15.69 -13.87
C TRP A 230 -13.90 -15.46 -14.27
N ALA A 231 -14.24 -15.57 -15.56
CA ALA A 231 -15.63 -15.39 -16.01
C ALA A 231 -16.62 -16.33 -15.31
N ASP A 232 -16.20 -17.56 -15.04
CA ASP A 232 -17.01 -18.60 -14.36
C ASP A 232 -16.70 -18.68 -12.84
N ALA A 233 -16.03 -17.68 -12.27
CA ALA A 233 -15.67 -17.71 -10.85
C ALA A 233 -16.92 -17.49 -9.98
N PRO A 234 -17.03 -18.20 -8.84
CA PRO A 234 -18.14 -18.01 -7.92
C PRO A 234 -18.16 -16.58 -7.37
N THR A 235 -19.35 -16.02 -7.26
CA THR A 235 -19.56 -14.69 -6.69
C THR A 235 -19.20 -14.69 -5.21
N LEU A 236 -18.60 -13.61 -4.75
CA LEU A 236 -18.31 -13.44 -3.32
C LEU A 236 -19.64 -13.25 -2.55
N PRO A 237 -19.72 -13.75 -1.30
CA PRO A 237 -20.90 -13.53 -0.46
C PRO A 237 -21.18 -12.03 -0.30
N VAL A 238 -22.42 -11.62 -0.50
CA VAL A 238 -22.87 -10.23 -0.34
C VAL A 238 -23.40 -10.04 1.06
N GLN A 239 -23.04 -8.93 1.72
CA GLN A 239 -23.59 -8.61 3.04
C GLN A 239 -25.06 -8.16 2.93
N PRO A 240 -25.93 -8.51 3.89
CA PRO A 240 -27.30 -8.02 3.92
C PRO A 240 -27.30 -6.51 4.05
N LYS A 241 -27.98 -5.83 3.10
CA LYS A 241 -28.12 -4.38 3.12
C LYS A 241 -29.10 -3.98 4.23
N PRO A 242 -28.88 -2.82 4.88
CA PRO A 242 -29.85 -2.25 5.82
C PRO A 242 -31.21 -2.02 5.15
N ALA A 243 -32.30 -2.03 5.93
CA ALA A 243 -33.60 -1.64 5.42
C ALA A 243 -33.56 -0.20 4.87
N THR A 244 -34.42 0.07 3.89
CA THR A 244 -34.53 1.41 3.30
C THR A 244 -34.83 2.43 4.40
N ASP A 245 -34.15 3.59 4.36
CA ASP A 245 -34.24 4.69 5.33
C ASP A 245 -33.77 4.36 6.76
N ALA A 246 -33.19 3.19 6.98
CA ALA A 246 -32.60 2.87 8.28
C ALA A 246 -31.37 3.74 8.55
N VAL A 247 -31.19 4.18 9.81
CA VAL A 247 -29.99 4.91 10.24
C VAL A 247 -28.79 3.97 10.20
N VAL A 248 -27.85 4.27 9.29
CA VAL A 248 -26.63 3.48 9.10
C VAL A 248 -25.47 4.06 9.90
N LEU A 249 -25.35 5.38 9.93
CA LEU A 249 -24.37 6.11 10.74
C LEU A 249 -25.10 7.10 11.64
N ASP A 250 -24.74 7.11 12.92
CA ASP A 250 -25.27 8.06 13.92
C ASP A 250 -24.09 8.70 14.65
N VAL A 251 -23.88 9.96 14.38
CA VAL A 251 -22.80 10.78 14.96
C VAL A 251 -23.41 11.64 16.06
N ARG A 252 -22.89 11.51 17.31
CA ARG A 252 -23.47 12.15 18.48
C ARG A 252 -22.43 12.98 19.21
N ALA A 253 -22.65 14.29 19.25
CA ALA A 253 -21.90 15.26 20.03
C ALA A 253 -20.37 15.08 19.94
N ILE A 254 -19.87 14.80 18.72
CA ILE A 254 -18.44 14.55 18.55
C ILE A 254 -17.62 15.82 18.70
N ARG A 255 -16.50 15.70 19.41
CA ARG A 255 -15.55 16.78 19.64
C ARG A 255 -14.13 16.33 19.36
N LYS A 256 -13.35 17.23 18.75
CA LYS A 256 -11.91 17.06 18.55
C LYS A 256 -11.15 18.33 18.88
N GLN A 257 -10.22 18.19 19.80
CA GLN A 257 -9.29 19.24 20.21
C GLN A 257 -7.85 18.82 19.91
N PHE A 258 -7.08 19.72 19.33
CA PHE A 258 -5.65 19.59 19.07
C PHE A 258 -4.91 20.66 19.89
N GLY A 259 -4.36 20.28 21.04
CA GLY A 259 -3.77 21.27 21.96
C GLY A 259 -4.78 22.35 22.34
N GLY A 260 -4.55 23.61 22.00
CA GLY A 260 -5.46 24.72 22.24
C GLY A 260 -6.57 24.91 21.20
N LEU A 261 -6.49 24.23 20.03
CA LEU A 261 -7.45 24.41 18.94
C LEU A 261 -8.57 23.37 19.02
N VAL A 262 -9.82 23.83 19.08
CA VAL A 262 -11.00 22.97 18.93
C VAL A 262 -11.41 22.96 17.46
N ALA A 263 -11.10 21.86 16.75
CA ALA A 263 -11.36 21.73 15.32
C ALA A 263 -12.77 21.21 14.99
N VAL A 264 -13.38 20.46 15.91
CA VAL A 264 -14.78 19.99 15.84
C VAL A 264 -15.36 20.09 17.23
N ASN A 265 -16.54 20.70 17.35
CA ASN A 265 -17.19 20.98 18.62
C ASN A 265 -18.68 20.65 18.54
N ASP A 266 -19.08 19.58 19.21
CA ASP A 266 -20.46 19.17 19.41
C ASP A 266 -21.24 18.93 18.09
N ILE A 267 -20.63 18.20 17.15
CA ILE A 267 -21.26 17.85 15.87
C ILE A 267 -22.09 16.58 16.02
N SER A 268 -23.36 16.67 15.61
CA SER A 268 -24.30 15.56 15.56
C SER A 268 -25.02 15.53 14.23
N PHE A 269 -25.13 14.36 13.59
CA PHE A 269 -25.90 14.13 12.37
C PHE A 269 -26.09 12.63 12.12
N GLN A 270 -27.01 12.28 11.20
CA GLN A 270 -27.28 10.92 10.79
C GLN A 270 -27.10 10.72 9.28
N VAL A 271 -26.70 9.51 8.90
CA VAL A 271 -26.69 9.06 7.49
C VAL A 271 -27.58 7.83 7.38
N ARG A 272 -28.50 7.84 6.41
CA ARG A 272 -29.51 6.79 6.21
C ARG A 272 -29.24 5.95 4.97
N SER A 273 -29.74 4.73 4.96
CA SER A 273 -29.67 3.81 3.83
C SER A 273 -30.48 4.35 2.65
N GLY A 274 -29.88 4.28 1.45
CA GLY A 274 -30.51 4.80 0.23
C GLY A 274 -30.55 6.32 0.12
N GLN A 275 -29.71 7.03 0.90
CA GLN A 275 -29.58 8.47 0.87
C GLN A 275 -28.13 8.93 0.66
N ILE A 276 -27.97 10.06 -0.02
CA ILE A 276 -26.71 10.80 -0.10
C ILE A 276 -26.79 11.98 0.87
N THR A 277 -26.00 11.93 1.94
CA THR A 277 -25.86 13.02 2.91
C THR A 277 -24.62 13.84 2.57
N GLY A 278 -24.79 15.13 2.29
CA GLY A 278 -23.69 16.07 2.03
C GLY A 278 -23.20 16.72 3.33
N LEU A 279 -21.91 16.74 3.58
CA LEU A 279 -21.28 17.50 4.67
C LEU A 279 -20.53 18.68 4.05
N ILE A 280 -21.07 19.88 4.19
CA ILE A 280 -20.55 21.10 3.56
C ILE A 280 -20.09 22.15 4.58
N GLY A 281 -19.36 23.15 4.13
CA GLY A 281 -18.85 24.25 4.93
C GLY A 281 -17.63 24.89 4.25
N HIS A 282 -17.23 26.06 4.70
CA HIS A 282 -16.01 26.72 4.19
C HIS A 282 -14.73 25.96 4.53
N ASN A 283 -13.60 26.36 3.95
CA ASN A 283 -12.29 25.82 4.29
C ASN A 283 -11.97 26.08 5.77
N GLY A 284 -11.56 25.06 6.50
CA GLY A 284 -11.35 25.16 7.94
C GLY A 284 -12.59 24.91 8.79
N ALA A 285 -13.79 24.66 8.22
CA ALA A 285 -15.01 24.38 8.98
C ALA A 285 -14.99 23.04 9.76
N GLY A 286 -13.94 22.23 9.66
CA GLY A 286 -13.82 20.97 10.40
C GLY A 286 -14.30 19.72 9.64
N LYS A 287 -14.74 19.83 8.38
CA LYS A 287 -15.26 18.71 7.56
C LYS A 287 -14.33 17.50 7.49
N SER A 288 -13.08 17.70 7.04
CA SER A 288 -12.10 16.61 6.90
C SER A 288 -11.71 16.04 8.28
N THR A 289 -11.73 16.86 9.34
CA THR A 289 -11.55 16.38 10.72
C THR A 289 -12.70 15.46 11.12
N THR A 290 -13.95 15.87 10.92
CA THR A 290 -15.16 15.07 11.18
C THR A 290 -15.11 13.75 10.40
N PHE A 291 -14.78 13.80 9.12
CA PHE A 291 -14.61 12.63 8.27
C PHE A 291 -13.55 11.66 8.82
N ASN A 292 -12.40 12.17 9.25
CA ASN A 292 -11.32 11.37 9.83
C ASN A 292 -11.67 10.80 11.21
N LEU A 293 -12.53 11.47 11.99
CA LEU A 293 -13.06 10.95 13.25
C LEU A 293 -14.02 9.77 13.02
N VAL A 294 -14.94 9.91 12.07
CA VAL A 294 -15.90 8.85 11.70
C VAL A 294 -15.18 7.62 11.16
N THR A 295 -14.10 7.80 10.39
CA THR A 295 -13.33 6.71 9.78
C THR A 295 -12.22 6.15 10.67
N GLY A 296 -12.05 6.64 11.91
CA GLY A 296 -11.08 6.14 12.87
C GLY A 296 -9.62 6.43 12.52
N VAL A 297 -9.37 7.39 11.62
CA VAL A 297 -8.03 7.93 11.33
C VAL A 297 -7.59 8.86 12.47
N LEU A 298 -8.56 9.60 13.04
CA LEU A 298 -8.38 10.42 14.23
C LEU A 298 -9.21 9.86 15.38
N THR A 299 -8.70 10.02 16.60
CA THR A 299 -9.42 9.68 17.82
C THR A 299 -10.26 10.85 18.29
N LEU A 300 -11.50 10.60 18.74
CA LEU A 300 -12.37 11.58 19.39
C LEU A 300 -11.76 12.10 20.70
N THR A 301 -12.01 13.36 21.02
CA THR A 301 -11.79 13.90 22.38
C THR A 301 -13.00 13.57 23.28
N SER A 302 -14.22 13.72 22.74
CA SER A 302 -15.47 13.31 23.38
C SER A 302 -16.56 13.05 22.35
N GLY A 303 -17.71 12.54 22.78
CA GLY A 303 -18.81 12.14 21.91
C GLY A 303 -18.70 10.68 21.47
N GLU A 304 -19.61 10.26 20.60
CA GLU A 304 -19.63 8.89 20.08
C GLU A 304 -20.07 8.83 18.62
N VAL A 305 -19.65 7.77 17.94
CA VAL A 305 -20.07 7.42 16.59
C VAL A 305 -20.58 5.98 16.64
N LEU A 306 -21.81 5.79 16.15
CA LEU A 306 -22.42 4.47 16.02
C LEU A 306 -22.60 4.14 14.54
N PHE A 307 -22.30 2.92 14.17
CA PHE A 307 -22.55 2.35 12.86
C PHE A 307 -23.47 1.13 13.01
N ARG A 308 -24.66 1.20 12.38
CA ARG A 308 -25.71 0.18 12.50
C ARG A 308 -26.05 -0.13 13.97
N GLY A 309 -26.07 0.91 14.80
CA GLY A 309 -26.34 0.81 16.25
C GLY A 309 -25.16 0.38 17.12
N GLU A 310 -24.05 -0.10 16.52
CA GLU A 310 -22.85 -0.48 17.25
C GLU A 310 -21.87 0.69 17.38
N ARG A 311 -21.28 0.87 18.55
CA ARG A 311 -20.27 1.90 18.79
C ARG A 311 -18.97 1.57 18.03
N ILE A 312 -18.55 2.49 17.17
CA ILE A 312 -17.28 2.41 16.43
C ILE A 312 -16.23 3.43 16.92
N SER A 313 -16.61 4.33 17.83
CA SER A 313 -15.70 5.30 18.44
C SER A 313 -14.51 4.61 19.09
N GLY A 314 -13.28 5.12 18.81
CA GLY A 314 -12.02 4.55 19.33
C GLY A 314 -11.51 3.32 18.59
N LEU A 315 -12.23 2.86 17.57
CA LEU A 315 -11.71 1.83 16.67
C LEU A 315 -10.82 2.47 15.60
N GLY A 316 -9.70 1.82 15.26
CA GLY A 316 -8.88 2.24 14.13
C GLY A 316 -9.54 1.92 12.78
N ALA A 317 -9.10 2.64 11.72
CA ALA A 317 -9.68 2.60 10.37
C ALA A 317 -9.89 1.18 9.84
N ARG A 318 -8.92 0.27 10.03
CA ARG A 318 -9.04 -1.14 9.64
C ARG A 318 -10.25 -1.83 10.26
N LYS A 319 -10.51 -1.64 11.57
CA LYS A 319 -11.63 -2.27 12.27
C LYS A 319 -12.97 -1.69 11.82
N ILE A 320 -12.99 -0.42 11.46
CA ILE A 320 -14.16 0.27 10.92
C ILE A 320 -14.47 -0.25 9.51
N ALA A 321 -13.44 -0.40 8.66
CA ALA A 321 -13.58 -1.01 7.34
C ALA A 321 -14.12 -2.45 7.42
N GLN A 322 -13.66 -3.26 8.38
CA GLN A 322 -14.16 -4.62 8.62
C GLN A 322 -15.66 -4.68 8.97
N ARG A 323 -16.24 -3.58 9.47
CA ARG A 323 -17.68 -3.50 9.78
C ARG A 323 -18.53 -3.10 8.56
N GLY A 324 -17.91 -2.76 7.43
CA GLY A 324 -18.62 -2.39 6.21
C GLY A 324 -18.71 -0.90 5.95
N VAL A 325 -17.74 -0.14 6.45
CA VAL A 325 -17.55 1.28 6.12
C VAL A 325 -16.38 1.40 5.15
N SER A 326 -16.60 1.89 3.94
CA SER A 326 -15.53 2.18 2.98
C SER A 326 -15.36 3.68 2.76
N ARG A 327 -14.14 4.11 2.47
CA ARG A 327 -13.83 5.52 2.19
C ARG A 327 -12.94 5.71 0.98
N THR A 328 -13.07 6.84 0.32
CA THR A 328 -12.09 7.38 -0.62
C THR A 328 -11.17 8.40 0.07
N PHE A 329 -10.21 8.95 -0.65
CA PHE A 329 -9.25 9.91 -0.14
C PHE A 329 -9.30 11.21 -0.96
N GLN A 330 -9.04 12.34 -0.32
CA GLN A 330 -8.99 13.65 -0.97
C GLN A 330 -7.99 13.67 -2.14
N HIS A 331 -6.79 13.11 -1.94
CA HIS A 331 -5.84 12.84 -3.02
C HIS A 331 -5.94 11.39 -3.43
N VAL A 332 -6.10 11.14 -4.71
CA VAL A 332 -6.18 9.78 -5.24
C VAL A 332 -4.99 8.94 -4.79
N LYS A 333 -5.29 7.85 -4.11
CA LYS A 333 -4.31 6.89 -3.63
C LYS A 333 -4.44 5.61 -4.45
N MET A 334 -3.49 5.39 -5.36
CA MET A 334 -3.43 4.18 -6.18
C MET A 334 -1.99 3.67 -6.27
N VAL A 335 -1.80 2.49 -6.82
CA VAL A 335 -0.49 1.94 -7.15
C VAL A 335 -0.31 2.08 -8.67
N PRO A 336 0.49 3.05 -9.16
CA PRO A 336 0.53 3.41 -10.58
C PRO A 336 0.94 2.26 -11.50
N ASP A 337 1.86 1.41 -11.05
CA ASP A 337 2.41 0.29 -11.83
C ASP A 337 1.49 -0.95 -11.88
N MET A 338 0.42 -0.95 -11.10
CA MET A 338 -0.63 -1.98 -11.16
C MET A 338 -1.65 -1.64 -12.23
N THR A 339 -2.27 -2.68 -12.82
CA THR A 339 -3.42 -2.48 -13.68
C THR A 339 -4.61 -1.91 -12.91
N VAL A 340 -5.57 -1.33 -13.63
CA VAL A 340 -6.85 -0.86 -13.08
C VAL A 340 -7.55 -1.97 -12.31
N LEU A 341 -7.61 -3.17 -12.90
CA LEU A 341 -8.21 -4.35 -12.27
C LEU A 341 -7.50 -4.74 -10.97
N GLU A 342 -6.16 -4.77 -10.96
CA GLU A 342 -5.38 -5.10 -9.77
C GLU A 342 -5.56 -4.07 -8.65
N ASN A 343 -5.61 -2.78 -8.99
CA ASN A 343 -5.88 -1.72 -8.03
C ASN A 343 -7.26 -1.87 -7.38
N VAL A 344 -8.27 -2.21 -8.17
CA VAL A 344 -9.64 -2.38 -7.66
C VAL A 344 -9.76 -3.66 -6.85
N ALA A 345 -9.08 -4.73 -7.27
CA ALA A 345 -9.02 -5.99 -6.51
C ALA A 345 -8.43 -5.82 -5.09
N LEU A 346 -7.63 -4.79 -4.82
CA LEU A 346 -7.19 -4.47 -3.45
C LEU A 346 -8.37 -4.27 -2.48
N GLY A 347 -9.48 -3.72 -2.96
CA GLY A 347 -10.70 -3.51 -2.16
C GLY A 347 -11.35 -4.78 -1.66
N THR A 348 -11.10 -5.93 -2.30
CA THR A 348 -11.62 -7.23 -1.86
C THR A 348 -10.86 -7.84 -0.68
N HIS A 349 -9.79 -7.18 -0.20
CA HIS A 349 -8.88 -7.74 0.81
C HIS A 349 -9.58 -8.24 2.07
N LEU A 350 -10.63 -7.55 2.52
CA LEU A 350 -11.41 -7.96 3.71
C LEU A 350 -12.26 -9.22 3.50
N ARG A 351 -12.58 -9.55 2.24
CA ARG A 351 -13.46 -10.66 1.86
C ARG A 351 -12.71 -11.94 1.52
N SER A 352 -11.40 -11.98 1.78
CA SER A 352 -10.52 -13.10 1.43
C SER A 352 -9.68 -13.55 2.62
N HIS A 353 -9.31 -14.87 2.63
CA HIS A 353 -8.75 -15.54 3.80
C HIS A 353 -7.38 -16.20 3.54
N SER A 354 -6.94 -16.33 2.27
CA SER A 354 -5.68 -17.00 1.94
C SER A 354 -4.46 -16.19 2.40
N GLY A 355 -3.52 -16.86 3.06
CA GLY A 355 -2.28 -16.27 3.57
C GLY A 355 -1.10 -16.42 2.59
N ALA A 356 0.04 -15.77 2.92
CA ALA A 356 1.24 -15.73 2.09
C ALA A 356 1.81 -17.12 1.72
N ALA A 357 1.78 -18.09 2.64
CA ALA A 357 2.26 -19.44 2.36
C ALA A 357 1.45 -20.16 1.29
N LYS A 358 0.10 -20.06 1.35
CA LYS A 358 -0.77 -20.62 0.31
C LYS A 358 -0.53 -19.94 -1.05
N ALA A 359 -0.29 -18.63 -1.04
CA ALA A 359 0.02 -17.85 -2.23
C ALA A 359 1.33 -18.30 -2.91
N MET A 360 2.41 -18.49 -2.15
CA MET A 360 3.69 -18.98 -2.67
C MET A 360 3.55 -20.37 -3.32
N LEU A 361 2.66 -21.22 -2.80
CA LEU A 361 2.38 -22.56 -3.33
C LEU A 361 1.26 -22.56 -4.39
N ARG A 362 0.67 -21.40 -4.71
CA ARG A 362 -0.47 -21.26 -5.64
C ARG A 362 -1.72 -22.06 -5.25
N LEU A 363 -1.97 -22.23 -3.96
CA LEU A 363 -3.14 -22.92 -3.43
C LEU A 363 -4.36 -22.00 -3.24
N ASP A 364 -4.24 -20.73 -3.62
CA ASP A 364 -5.24 -19.66 -3.48
C ASP A 364 -5.93 -19.27 -4.81
N ARG A 365 -5.64 -19.98 -5.90
CA ARG A 365 -6.12 -19.62 -7.26
C ARG A 365 -7.64 -19.49 -7.38
N ALA A 366 -8.41 -20.36 -6.73
CA ALA A 366 -9.87 -20.32 -6.80
C ALA A 366 -10.41 -19.05 -6.13
N GLU A 367 -9.86 -18.69 -4.97
CA GLU A 367 -10.20 -17.46 -4.27
C GLU A 367 -9.78 -16.24 -5.09
N GLU A 368 -8.58 -16.23 -5.64
CA GLU A 368 -8.05 -15.14 -6.47
C GLU A 368 -8.94 -14.85 -7.69
N ARG A 369 -9.45 -15.89 -8.35
CA ARG A 369 -10.43 -15.75 -9.46
C ARG A 369 -11.69 -15.01 -9.01
N SER A 370 -12.25 -15.37 -7.87
CA SER A 370 -13.45 -14.71 -7.33
C SER A 370 -13.19 -13.24 -6.99
N LEU A 371 -11.98 -12.91 -6.48
CA LEU A 371 -11.59 -11.53 -6.18
C LEU A 371 -11.48 -10.68 -7.45
N PHE A 372 -10.89 -11.22 -8.51
CA PHE A 372 -10.79 -10.52 -9.80
C PHE A 372 -12.13 -10.38 -10.51
N ALA A 373 -13.00 -11.41 -10.44
CA ALA A 373 -14.37 -11.33 -10.95
C ALA A 373 -15.16 -10.22 -10.26
N GLU A 374 -15.03 -10.09 -8.94
CA GLU A 374 -15.65 -9.00 -8.19
C GLU A 374 -15.11 -7.64 -8.61
N ALA A 375 -13.78 -7.50 -8.73
CA ALA A 375 -13.15 -6.26 -9.16
C ALA A 375 -13.62 -5.84 -10.56
N GLU A 376 -13.69 -6.78 -11.51
CA GLU A 376 -14.23 -6.51 -12.86
C GLU A 376 -15.69 -6.09 -12.79
N ARG A 377 -16.52 -6.76 -11.98
CA ARG A 377 -17.92 -6.40 -11.78
C ARG A 377 -18.08 -4.95 -11.31
N GLN A 378 -17.30 -4.54 -10.32
CA GLN A 378 -17.34 -3.19 -9.79
C GLN A 378 -16.81 -2.15 -10.80
N LEU A 379 -15.77 -2.49 -11.57
CA LEU A 379 -15.27 -1.64 -12.66
C LEU A 379 -16.32 -1.43 -13.76
N ARG A 380 -17.02 -2.49 -14.18
CA ARG A 380 -18.12 -2.37 -15.13
C ARG A 380 -19.26 -1.52 -14.58
N ARG A 381 -19.56 -1.64 -13.29
CA ARG A 381 -20.61 -0.87 -12.60
C ARG A 381 -20.33 0.65 -12.60
N VAL A 382 -19.07 1.05 -12.53
CA VAL A 382 -18.67 2.48 -12.61
C VAL A 382 -18.30 2.92 -14.03
N GLY A 383 -18.56 2.10 -15.06
CA GLY A 383 -18.32 2.45 -16.45
C GLY A 383 -16.86 2.29 -16.93
N MET A 384 -16.02 1.57 -16.20
CA MET A 384 -14.59 1.40 -16.52
C MET A 384 -14.23 0.01 -17.07
N GLY A 385 -15.20 -0.76 -17.57
CA GLY A 385 -15.00 -2.13 -18.04
C GLY A 385 -13.99 -2.30 -19.17
N GLU A 386 -13.78 -1.29 -20.01
CA GLU A 386 -12.81 -1.34 -21.11
C GLU A 386 -11.36 -1.08 -20.67
N LEU A 387 -11.15 -0.59 -19.43
CA LEU A 387 -9.85 -0.14 -18.94
C LEU A 387 -9.15 -1.16 -18.02
N LEU A 388 -9.69 -2.38 -17.88
CA LEU A 388 -9.24 -3.39 -16.91
C LEU A 388 -7.72 -3.60 -16.89
N HIS A 389 -7.12 -3.67 -18.07
CA HIS A 389 -5.70 -4.02 -18.25
C HIS A 389 -4.78 -2.82 -18.45
N HIS A 390 -5.32 -1.59 -18.46
CA HIS A 390 -4.51 -0.38 -18.53
C HIS A 390 -3.75 -0.18 -17.20
N LYS A 391 -2.58 0.43 -17.25
CA LYS A 391 -1.89 0.86 -16.03
C LYS A 391 -2.71 1.96 -15.34
N ALA A 392 -2.84 1.88 -14.03
CA ALA A 392 -3.60 2.87 -13.28
C ALA A 392 -2.95 4.26 -13.34
N GLY A 393 -1.63 4.32 -13.47
CA GLY A 393 -0.88 5.57 -13.62
C GLY A 393 -1.21 6.36 -14.90
N ASP A 394 -1.72 5.69 -15.95
CA ASP A 394 -2.04 6.32 -17.23
C ASP A 394 -3.47 6.89 -17.30
N LEU A 395 -4.25 6.69 -16.23
CA LEU A 395 -5.65 7.14 -16.18
C LEU A 395 -5.76 8.68 -16.05
N ALA A 396 -6.75 9.27 -16.73
CA ALA A 396 -7.17 10.64 -16.48
C ALA A 396 -7.75 10.80 -15.06
N MET A 397 -7.74 12.02 -14.52
CA MET A 397 -8.15 12.27 -13.12
C MET A 397 -9.57 11.78 -12.81
N GLY A 398 -10.55 12.00 -13.70
CA GLY A 398 -11.91 11.48 -13.52
C GLY A 398 -11.97 9.97 -13.43
N GLN A 399 -11.19 9.27 -14.26
CA GLN A 399 -11.09 7.81 -14.23
C GLN A 399 -10.41 7.31 -12.96
N GLN A 400 -9.40 8.03 -12.45
CA GLN A 400 -8.76 7.70 -11.18
C GLN A 400 -9.74 7.80 -10.00
N ARG A 401 -10.65 8.79 -10.01
CA ARG A 401 -11.73 8.92 -9.00
C ARG A 401 -12.73 7.75 -9.08
N LEU A 402 -13.14 7.36 -10.29
CA LEU A 402 -14.01 6.21 -10.49
C LEU A 402 -13.33 4.89 -10.05
N LEU A 403 -12.02 4.75 -10.29
CA LEU A 403 -11.22 3.62 -9.79
C LEU A 403 -11.26 3.54 -8.26
N GLU A 404 -11.11 4.67 -7.54
CA GLU A 404 -11.19 4.68 -6.07
C GLU A 404 -12.58 4.25 -5.57
N ILE A 405 -13.64 4.69 -6.22
CA ILE A 405 -15.01 4.27 -5.90
C ILE A 405 -15.19 2.78 -6.17
N ALA A 406 -14.80 2.28 -7.35
CA ALA A 406 -14.87 0.85 -7.68
C ALA A 406 -14.13 0.00 -6.65
N ARG A 407 -12.94 0.43 -6.23
CA ARG A 407 -12.14 -0.23 -5.20
C ARG A 407 -12.84 -0.25 -3.84
N ALA A 408 -13.45 0.86 -3.43
CA ALA A 408 -14.23 0.94 -2.19
C ALA A 408 -15.46 0.02 -2.22
N LEU A 409 -16.11 -0.10 -3.37
CA LEU A 409 -17.26 -0.99 -3.58
C LEU A 409 -16.91 -2.49 -3.49
N CYS A 410 -15.68 -2.87 -3.81
CA CYS A 410 -15.22 -4.26 -3.68
C CYS A 410 -15.25 -4.80 -2.27
N ALA A 411 -15.23 -3.93 -1.24
CA ALA A 411 -15.38 -4.33 0.15
C ALA A 411 -16.85 -4.66 0.52
N ASP A 412 -17.81 -4.45 -0.41
CA ASP A 412 -19.25 -4.58 -0.21
C ASP A 412 -19.75 -3.76 0.99
N PRO A 413 -19.52 -2.42 1.00
CA PRO A 413 -19.83 -1.60 2.14
C PRO A 413 -21.34 -1.31 2.27
N ALA A 414 -21.80 -1.11 3.52
CA ALA A 414 -23.11 -0.54 3.80
C ALA A 414 -23.09 0.99 3.83
N LEU A 415 -21.89 1.58 4.05
CA LEU A 415 -21.68 3.04 4.06
C LEU A 415 -20.43 3.37 3.23
N LEU A 416 -20.62 4.24 2.24
CA LEU A 416 -19.56 4.79 1.40
C LEU A 416 -19.30 6.25 1.80
N LEU A 417 -18.07 6.56 2.20
CA LEU A 417 -17.62 7.91 2.51
C LEU A 417 -16.74 8.45 1.39
N LEU A 418 -17.09 9.61 0.87
CA LEU A 418 -16.41 10.26 -0.25
C LEU A 418 -15.86 11.62 0.20
N ASP A 419 -14.56 11.82 0.05
CA ASP A 419 -13.84 13.03 0.43
C ASP A 419 -13.45 13.83 -0.81
N GLU A 420 -14.19 14.90 -1.12
CA GLU A 420 -14.03 15.78 -2.28
C GLU A 420 -13.84 15.01 -3.61
N PRO A 421 -14.76 14.10 -3.97
CA PRO A 421 -14.59 13.25 -5.14
C PRO A 421 -14.66 14.02 -6.46
N ALA A 422 -15.27 15.21 -6.49
CA ALA A 422 -15.38 16.04 -7.70
C ALA A 422 -14.23 17.05 -7.86
N ALA A 423 -13.28 17.09 -6.91
CA ALA A 423 -12.16 18.04 -6.99
C ALA A 423 -11.30 17.82 -8.26
N GLY A 424 -11.13 18.88 -9.05
CA GLY A 424 -10.34 18.85 -10.28
C GLY A 424 -11.04 18.22 -11.50
N LEU A 425 -12.31 17.78 -11.37
CA LEU A 425 -13.07 17.20 -12.47
C LEU A 425 -13.68 18.26 -13.39
N ARG A 426 -13.72 17.96 -14.68
CA ARG A 426 -14.45 18.74 -15.67
C ARG A 426 -15.96 18.48 -15.56
N HIS A 427 -16.77 19.37 -16.12
CA HIS A 427 -18.24 19.29 -16.01
C HIS A 427 -18.80 17.91 -16.42
N LYS A 428 -18.34 17.35 -17.54
CA LYS A 428 -18.77 16.02 -18.01
C LYS A 428 -18.40 14.90 -17.02
N GLU A 429 -17.18 14.94 -16.47
CA GLU A 429 -16.71 13.96 -15.49
C GLU A 429 -17.50 14.04 -14.18
N LYS A 430 -17.91 15.26 -13.76
CA LYS A 430 -18.80 15.47 -12.60
C LYS A 430 -20.18 14.85 -12.83
N GLN A 431 -20.72 14.97 -14.04
CA GLN A 431 -22.00 14.34 -14.38
C GLN A 431 -21.91 12.80 -14.39
N GLU A 432 -20.82 12.24 -14.93
CA GLU A 432 -20.56 10.81 -14.89
C GLU A 432 -20.48 10.30 -13.45
N LEU A 433 -19.74 11.00 -12.58
CA LEU A 433 -19.66 10.74 -11.14
C LEU A 433 -21.04 10.82 -10.49
N ALA A 434 -21.81 11.88 -10.74
CA ALA A 434 -23.17 12.05 -10.22
C ALA A 434 -24.09 10.89 -10.57
N ASN A 435 -24.04 10.40 -11.82
CA ASN A 435 -24.82 9.27 -12.26
C ASN A 435 -24.45 7.97 -11.54
N VAL A 436 -23.15 7.72 -11.35
CA VAL A 436 -22.67 6.58 -10.55
C VAL A 436 -23.22 6.67 -9.12
N LEU A 437 -23.13 7.83 -8.46
CA LEU A 437 -23.60 8.00 -7.08
C LEU A 437 -25.13 7.84 -6.98
N ARG A 438 -25.91 8.37 -7.92
CA ARG A 438 -27.36 8.15 -7.98
C ARG A 438 -27.73 6.66 -8.15
N THR A 439 -26.99 5.94 -8.98
CA THR A 439 -27.17 4.49 -9.14
C THR A 439 -26.91 3.76 -7.83
N LEU A 440 -25.80 4.04 -7.15
CA LEU A 440 -25.47 3.45 -5.86
C LEU A 440 -26.51 3.74 -4.79
N ARG A 441 -27.02 4.98 -4.75
CA ARG A 441 -28.12 5.40 -3.88
C ARG A 441 -29.39 4.58 -4.14
N SER A 442 -29.77 4.44 -5.40
CA SER A 442 -30.99 3.69 -5.79
C SER A 442 -30.92 2.21 -5.43
N GLU A 443 -29.71 1.66 -5.30
CA GLU A 443 -29.46 0.30 -4.83
C GLU A 443 -29.46 0.16 -3.28
N GLY A 444 -29.80 1.25 -2.55
CA GLY A 444 -29.92 1.29 -1.09
C GLY A 444 -28.60 1.56 -0.36
N MET A 445 -27.56 2.05 -1.03
CA MET A 445 -26.29 2.41 -0.37
C MET A 445 -26.43 3.71 0.41
N ALA A 446 -25.92 3.74 1.64
CA ALA A 446 -25.75 4.98 2.39
C ALA A 446 -24.46 5.67 1.93
N ILE A 447 -24.52 6.96 1.62
CA ILE A 447 -23.37 7.73 1.13
C ILE A 447 -23.21 8.99 1.98
N LEU A 448 -22.01 9.22 2.53
CA LEU A 448 -21.62 10.49 3.14
C LEU A 448 -20.60 11.17 2.22
N LEU A 449 -20.96 12.35 1.73
CA LEU A 449 -20.19 13.12 0.77
C LEU A 449 -19.67 14.41 1.41
N VAL A 450 -18.38 14.59 1.49
CA VAL A 450 -17.75 15.88 1.81
C VAL A 450 -17.43 16.58 0.49
N GLU A 451 -17.99 17.74 0.25
CA GLU A 451 -17.78 18.50 -0.99
C GLU A 451 -17.87 20.02 -0.76
N HIS A 452 -17.23 20.74 -1.67
CA HIS A 452 -17.29 22.20 -1.73
C HIS A 452 -17.92 22.70 -3.06
N ASP A 453 -18.15 21.80 -4.04
CA ASP A 453 -18.87 22.09 -5.27
C ASP A 453 -20.39 22.08 -5.01
N MET A 454 -20.93 23.28 -4.76
CA MET A 454 -22.35 23.45 -4.43
C MET A 454 -23.25 22.98 -5.57
N GLY A 455 -22.84 23.09 -6.84
CA GLY A 455 -23.60 22.62 -7.98
C GLY A 455 -23.85 21.11 -7.91
N LEU A 456 -22.79 20.34 -7.64
CA LEU A 456 -22.89 18.89 -7.48
C LEU A 456 -23.69 18.52 -6.23
N VAL A 457 -23.41 19.16 -5.09
CA VAL A 457 -24.09 18.88 -3.80
C VAL A 457 -25.60 19.07 -3.94
N MET A 458 -26.05 20.20 -4.48
CA MET A 458 -27.47 20.49 -4.65
C MET A 458 -28.16 19.56 -5.65
N ASP A 459 -27.41 19.00 -6.61
CA ASP A 459 -27.93 18.10 -7.63
C ASP A 459 -28.13 16.65 -7.15
N ILE A 460 -27.27 16.16 -6.25
CA ILE A 460 -27.27 14.74 -5.89
C ILE A 460 -27.62 14.41 -4.43
N CYS A 461 -27.46 15.35 -3.49
CA CYS A 461 -27.73 15.09 -2.07
C CYS A 461 -29.23 15.09 -1.76
N ASP A 462 -29.64 14.19 -0.88
CA ASP A 462 -31.00 14.14 -0.33
C ASP A 462 -31.08 14.96 0.98
N HIS A 463 -29.98 15.00 1.72
CA HIS A 463 -29.85 15.73 2.98
C HIS A 463 -28.48 16.39 3.06
N ILE A 464 -28.40 17.58 3.65
CA ILE A 464 -27.17 18.35 3.76
C ILE A 464 -26.98 18.79 5.20
N VAL A 465 -25.77 18.58 5.72
CA VAL A 465 -25.30 19.08 7.03
C VAL A 465 -24.29 20.19 6.79
N VAL A 466 -24.54 21.38 7.31
CA VAL A 466 -23.68 22.55 7.14
C VAL A 466 -22.86 22.77 8.39
N MET A 467 -21.55 22.86 8.23
CA MET A 467 -20.60 23.13 9.30
C MET A 467 -19.97 24.51 9.15
N GLU A 468 -19.80 25.20 10.28
CA GLU A 468 -19.09 26.47 10.37
C GLU A 468 -18.20 26.50 11.62
N PHE A 469 -16.91 26.81 11.45
CA PHE A 469 -15.91 26.89 12.54
C PHE A 469 -15.95 25.71 13.53
N GLY A 470 -16.11 24.49 13.02
CA GLY A 470 -16.14 23.28 13.82
C GLY A 470 -17.48 22.99 14.49
N THR A 471 -18.51 23.80 14.26
CA THR A 471 -19.86 23.66 14.86
C THR A 471 -20.91 23.33 13.79
N HIS A 472 -22.03 22.78 14.22
CA HIS A 472 -23.21 22.56 13.38
C HIS A 472 -23.94 23.89 13.16
N LEU A 473 -24.12 24.29 11.91
CA LEU A 473 -24.83 25.51 11.53
C LEU A 473 -26.33 25.23 11.30
N MET A 474 -26.60 24.27 10.42
CA MET A 474 -27.93 23.76 10.12
C MET A 474 -27.87 22.44 9.36
N GLU A 475 -28.98 21.73 9.27
CA GLU A 475 -29.19 20.59 8.39
C GLU A 475 -30.56 20.62 7.74
N GLY A 476 -30.74 20.00 6.59
CA GLY A 476 -31.99 19.94 5.86
C GLY A 476 -31.83 19.47 4.43
N THR A 477 -32.90 19.58 3.67
CA THR A 477 -32.90 19.31 2.21
C THR A 477 -32.10 20.36 1.45
N PRO A 478 -31.62 20.07 0.23
CA PRO A 478 -30.91 21.06 -0.61
C PRO A 478 -31.69 22.38 -0.76
N ALA A 479 -33.00 22.30 -0.92
CA ALA A 479 -33.85 23.48 -1.08
C ALA A 479 -33.92 24.35 0.19
N GLU A 480 -33.97 23.73 1.39
CA GLU A 480 -33.94 24.44 2.67
C GLU A 480 -32.60 25.12 2.91
N VAL A 481 -31.51 24.40 2.66
CA VAL A 481 -30.12 24.91 2.79
C VAL A 481 -29.89 26.10 1.86
N GLN A 482 -30.35 26.01 0.62
CA GLN A 482 -30.18 27.08 -0.39
C GLN A 482 -30.95 28.38 -0.02
N ARG A 483 -32.10 28.24 0.67
CA ARG A 483 -32.94 29.39 1.11
C ARG A 483 -32.47 30.00 2.43
N SER A 484 -31.62 29.32 3.17
CA SER A 484 -31.18 29.76 4.49
C SER A 484 -30.28 31.01 4.41
N GLU A 485 -30.72 32.07 5.05
CA GLU A 485 -29.91 33.30 5.20
C GLU A 485 -28.62 33.05 5.97
N LYS A 486 -28.64 32.16 6.97
CA LYS A 486 -27.46 31.78 7.76
C LYS A 486 -26.39 31.16 6.86
N VAL A 487 -26.80 30.23 5.99
CA VAL A 487 -25.87 29.60 5.04
C VAL A 487 -25.34 30.60 4.02
N ARG A 488 -26.22 31.45 3.48
CA ARG A 488 -25.78 32.51 2.57
C ARG A 488 -24.76 33.45 3.21
N ALA A 489 -25.00 33.89 4.43
CA ALA A 489 -24.07 34.74 5.19
C ALA A 489 -22.72 34.04 5.43
N ALA A 490 -22.73 32.76 5.81
CA ALA A 490 -21.52 31.97 6.02
C ALA A 490 -20.68 31.79 4.75
N TYR A 491 -21.33 31.68 3.57
CA TYR A 491 -20.62 31.51 2.29
C TYR A 491 -20.33 32.84 1.56
N LEU A 492 -21.18 33.87 1.69
CA LEU A 492 -21.02 35.18 1.05
C LEU A 492 -20.26 36.18 1.93
N GLY A 493 -20.26 35.98 3.26
CA GLY A 493 -19.56 36.85 4.21
C GLY A 493 -18.01 36.71 4.20
N THR A 494 -17.45 35.88 3.33
CA THR A 494 -16.00 35.70 3.15
C THR A 494 -15.42 36.55 2.02
N GLU A 495 -16.21 37.41 1.35
CA GLU A 495 -15.74 38.42 0.40
C GLU A 495 -15.55 39.77 1.13
N HIS A 496 -14.52 39.84 2.00
CA HIS A 496 -13.93 41.10 2.47
C HIS A 496 -12.40 40.98 2.47
#